data_77d8df505825ab19bec4761d2efb3c25
#
_entry.id   77d8df505825ab19bec4761d2efb3c25
#
_cell.length_a   1.000
_cell.length_b   1.000
_cell.length_c   1.000
_cell.angle_alpha   90.00
_cell.angle_beta   90.00
_cell.angle_gamma   90.00
#
_symmetry.space_group_name_H-M   'P 1'
#
loop_
_entity.id
_entity.type
_entity.pdbx_description
1 polymer ?
#
loop_
_entity_poly.entity_id
_entity_poly.type
_entity_poly.pdbx_seq_one_letter_code
_entity_poly.pdbx_strand_id
1 'polypeptide(L)'
;MRTISFIRLAFVGLLIAAHVQADADCVGEDVDAVVVLDENEFVIRGKNKATYRKHRIVKINTEAGRKYGQVAVRENRYVKCTHISGKILDAEGNLIRKLGKGDVRKNPYFPEYILYQDTKYQAFELKASTFPYTVEYTYEQEYESLFFWPSWSPQADVPVLQSTYTVVGHDKIDYRTHAVGLIEPPVMEKASKRKWQLTHIKPRASERSMPPEDRIQMRLFFAPVAFEIGKSPGSFASWDAVAKWYGVLADGRYDLPQAAVEKVRTLVSEASSDRQKVEILYRYLQDHTRYVAIELGIGAWQPYSAEWVFKNKYGDCKDLSTFMVAMLKACGISAYPTLIGMRVRGMLIREFPSN
;
A
#
# COMPACT_ATOMS: atom_id res chain seq x y z
N MET A 1 -31.42 22.60 -12.72
CA MET A 1 -32.07 21.40 -12.17
C MET A 1 -30.98 20.38 -11.75
N ARG A 2 -30.26 20.61 -10.66
CA ARG A 2 -29.23 19.66 -10.11
C ARG A 2 -29.12 19.73 -8.57
N THR A 3 -30.24 19.91 -7.85
CA THR A 3 -30.21 20.11 -6.39
C THR A 3 -30.95 19.03 -5.58
N ILE A 4 -31.48 17.97 -6.21
CA ILE A 4 -32.33 16.97 -5.52
C ILE A 4 -31.57 15.68 -5.12
N SER A 5 -30.32 15.48 -5.57
CA SER A 5 -29.59 14.23 -5.31
C SER A 5 -28.87 14.18 -3.95
N PHE A 6 -28.58 15.33 -3.33
CA PHE A 6 -27.81 15.39 -2.08
C PHE A 6 -28.64 15.08 -0.81
N ILE A 7 -29.93 15.34 -0.82
CA ILE A 7 -30.79 15.18 0.38
C ILE A 7 -31.14 13.71 0.64
N ARG A 8 -31.28 12.87 -0.39
CA ARG A 8 -31.59 11.43 -0.22
C ARG A 8 -30.43 10.59 0.30
N LEU A 9 -29.16 10.95 0.01
CA LEU A 9 -28.00 10.23 0.56
C LEU A 9 -27.78 10.54 2.06
N ALA A 10 -28.09 11.75 2.52
CA ALA A 10 -27.93 12.13 3.93
C ALA A 10 -28.93 11.39 4.85
N PHE A 11 -30.15 11.14 4.40
CA PHE A 11 -31.19 10.47 5.21
C PHE A 11 -30.98 8.96 5.35
N VAL A 12 -30.44 8.28 4.33
CA VAL A 12 -30.09 6.85 4.41
C VAL A 12 -28.87 6.64 5.30
N GLY A 13 -27.90 7.55 5.27
CA GLY A 13 -26.73 7.51 6.16
C GLY A 13 -27.09 7.73 7.64
N LEU A 14 -28.07 8.54 7.96
CA LEU A 14 -28.50 8.79 9.34
C LEU A 14 -29.23 7.59 9.96
N LEU A 15 -30.06 6.88 9.19
CA LEU A 15 -30.78 5.67 9.66
C LEU A 15 -29.86 4.47 9.85
N ILE A 16 -28.85 4.29 9.01
CA ILE A 16 -27.84 3.24 9.18
C ILE A 16 -26.96 3.55 10.39
N ALA A 17 -26.57 4.80 10.59
CA ALA A 17 -25.78 5.21 11.75
C ALA A 17 -26.52 4.97 13.07
N ALA A 18 -27.82 5.22 13.16
CA ALA A 18 -28.63 5.00 14.34
C ALA A 18 -28.81 3.51 14.69
N HIS A 19 -28.98 2.62 13.71
CA HIS A 19 -29.05 1.16 13.95
C HIS A 19 -27.69 0.57 14.33
N VAL A 20 -26.61 1.02 13.70
CA VAL A 20 -25.25 0.57 14.00
C VAL A 20 -24.78 1.09 15.37
N GLN A 21 -25.29 2.24 15.83
CA GLN A 21 -25.02 2.78 17.17
C GLN A 21 -25.67 1.92 18.28
N ALA A 22 -26.90 1.43 18.06
CA ALA A 22 -27.58 0.53 19.01
C ALA A 22 -26.85 -0.82 19.13
N ASP A 23 -26.30 -1.36 18.04
CA ASP A 23 -25.49 -2.59 18.07
C ASP A 23 -24.13 -2.38 18.76
N ALA A 24 -23.58 -1.17 18.75
CA ALA A 24 -22.33 -0.84 19.46
C ALA A 24 -22.50 -0.86 20.98
N ASP A 25 -23.69 -0.57 21.48
CA ASP A 25 -24.02 -0.63 22.91
C ASP A 25 -24.23 -2.08 23.40
N CYS A 26 -24.48 -3.02 22.47
CA CYS A 26 -24.58 -4.46 22.76
C CYS A 26 -23.23 -5.19 22.77
N VAL A 27 -22.17 -4.64 22.20
CA VAL A 27 -20.80 -5.15 22.31
C VAL A 27 -20.17 -4.55 23.55
N GLY A 28 -20.29 -5.23 24.68
CA GLY A 28 -19.98 -4.85 26.06
C GLY A 28 -18.92 -3.76 26.27
N GLU A 29 -19.06 -3.01 27.36
CA GLU A 29 -18.13 -1.94 27.79
C GLU A 29 -16.70 -2.43 28.08
N ASP A 30 -16.46 -3.75 28.06
CA ASP A 30 -15.19 -4.39 28.42
C ASP A 30 -14.11 -4.34 27.32
N VAL A 31 -14.37 -3.65 26.18
CA VAL A 31 -13.39 -3.53 25.10
C VAL A 31 -12.88 -2.09 24.97
N ASP A 32 -11.60 -1.92 24.66
CA ASP A 32 -10.96 -0.60 24.56
C ASP A 32 -11.59 0.32 23.50
N ALA A 33 -12.05 -0.26 22.41
CA ALA A 33 -12.75 0.46 21.33
C ALA A 33 -13.59 -0.51 20.48
N VAL A 34 -14.53 0.03 19.71
CA VAL A 34 -15.33 -0.70 18.73
C VAL A 34 -15.32 0.09 17.41
N VAL A 35 -14.96 -0.56 16.32
CA VAL A 35 -15.16 0.01 14.98
C VAL A 35 -16.64 -0.20 14.60
N VAL A 36 -17.40 0.87 14.69
CA VAL A 36 -18.85 0.84 14.40
C VAL A 36 -19.09 0.70 12.91
N LEU A 37 -18.32 1.44 12.11
CA LEU A 37 -18.41 1.46 10.66
C LEU A 37 -17.04 1.63 10.02
N ASP A 38 -16.75 0.87 8.97
CA ASP A 38 -15.58 1.02 8.10
C ASP A 38 -15.99 0.89 6.64
N GLU A 39 -16.37 2.00 6.01
CA GLU A 39 -16.78 2.04 4.60
C GLU A 39 -15.63 2.45 3.71
N ASN A 40 -15.41 1.66 2.67
CA ASN A 40 -14.37 1.88 1.69
C ASN A 40 -15.00 1.88 0.30
N GLU A 41 -14.76 2.91 -0.51
CA GLU A 41 -15.27 3.00 -1.87
C GLU A 41 -14.13 3.33 -2.84
N PHE A 42 -13.94 2.50 -3.86
CA PHE A 42 -12.98 2.71 -4.93
C PHE A 42 -13.72 2.92 -6.24
N VAL A 43 -13.65 4.13 -6.78
CA VAL A 43 -14.36 4.55 -7.98
C VAL A 43 -13.39 4.66 -9.15
N ILE A 44 -13.49 3.75 -10.10
CA ILE A 44 -12.68 3.74 -11.32
C ILE A 44 -13.19 4.84 -12.24
N ARG A 45 -12.34 5.83 -12.53
CA ARG A 45 -12.64 6.99 -13.37
C ARG A 45 -12.24 6.78 -14.82
N GLY A 46 -11.30 5.86 -15.07
CA GLY A 46 -10.78 5.56 -16.40
C GLY A 46 -9.70 4.51 -16.32
N LYS A 47 -9.03 4.26 -17.44
CA LYS A 47 -8.04 3.18 -17.61
C LYS A 47 -6.94 3.14 -16.54
N ASN A 48 -6.56 4.29 -15.99
CA ASN A 48 -5.48 4.38 -15.00
C ASN A 48 -5.77 5.39 -13.87
N LYS A 49 -7.02 5.83 -13.73
CA LYS A 49 -7.43 6.81 -12.73
C LYS A 49 -8.56 6.29 -11.87
N ALA A 50 -8.45 6.52 -10.56
CA ALA A 50 -9.51 6.19 -9.61
C ALA A 50 -9.56 7.21 -8.47
N THR A 51 -10.64 7.18 -7.72
CA THR A 51 -10.81 7.88 -6.46
C THR A 51 -11.11 6.85 -5.38
N TYR A 52 -10.42 6.92 -4.25
CA TYR A 52 -10.71 6.12 -3.07
C TYR A 52 -11.25 7.01 -1.98
N ARG A 53 -12.35 6.58 -1.36
CA ARG A 53 -12.94 7.23 -0.19
C ARG A 53 -13.01 6.23 0.95
N LYS A 54 -12.57 6.66 2.14
CA LYS A 54 -12.76 5.94 3.40
C LYS A 54 -13.62 6.77 4.33
N HIS A 55 -14.64 6.15 4.91
CA HIS A 55 -15.44 6.70 6.01
C HIS A 55 -15.39 5.71 7.16
N ARG A 56 -15.01 6.18 8.36
CA ARG A 56 -14.88 5.34 9.53
C ARG A 56 -15.46 6.00 10.78
N ILE A 57 -16.15 5.18 11.58
CA ILE A 57 -16.71 5.55 12.88
C ILE A 57 -16.16 4.58 13.92
N VAL A 58 -15.58 5.10 14.98
CA VAL A 58 -15.03 4.30 16.09
C VAL A 58 -15.50 4.85 17.42
N LYS A 59 -16.13 4.01 18.26
CA LYS A 59 -16.41 4.28 19.66
C LYS A 59 -15.17 3.91 20.47
N ILE A 60 -14.66 4.83 21.26
CA ILE A 60 -13.45 4.69 22.07
C ILE A 60 -13.88 4.69 23.52
N ASN A 61 -13.69 3.57 24.22
CA ASN A 61 -14.21 3.35 25.57
C ASN A 61 -13.16 3.62 26.65
N THR A 62 -11.88 3.44 26.36
CA THR A 62 -10.78 3.58 27.33
C THR A 62 -9.60 4.37 26.78
N GLU A 63 -8.66 4.70 27.67
CA GLU A 63 -7.38 5.33 27.30
C GLU A 63 -6.60 4.47 26.29
N ALA A 64 -6.57 3.14 26.46
CA ALA A 64 -5.89 2.22 25.54
C ALA A 64 -6.51 2.21 24.13
N GLY A 65 -7.80 2.54 24.04
CA GLY A 65 -8.52 2.71 22.77
C GLY A 65 -8.17 3.99 22.01
N ARG A 66 -7.50 4.98 22.60
CA ARG A 66 -7.14 6.26 21.93
C ARG A 66 -6.37 6.10 20.64
N LYS A 67 -5.56 5.05 20.53
CA LYS A 67 -4.81 4.74 19.31
C LYS A 67 -5.69 4.65 18.05
N TYR A 68 -6.97 4.32 18.17
CA TYR A 68 -7.92 4.24 17.04
C TYR A 68 -8.42 5.62 16.56
N GLY A 69 -8.17 6.68 17.34
CA GLY A 69 -8.36 8.06 16.92
C GLY A 69 -7.15 8.66 16.19
N GLN A 70 -6.02 7.94 16.11
CA GLN A 70 -4.82 8.36 15.38
C GLN A 70 -4.87 7.82 13.96
N VAL A 71 -4.83 8.72 12.99
CA VAL A 71 -4.98 8.39 11.57
C VAL A 71 -3.80 8.94 10.78
N ALA A 72 -3.21 8.09 9.94
CA ALA A 72 -2.16 8.47 9.01
C ALA A 72 -2.54 8.03 7.59
N VAL A 73 -2.78 8.99 6.72
CA VAL A 73 -3.13 8.77 5.32
C VAL A 73 -1.87 8.87 4.48
N ARG A 74 -1.47 7.74 3.89
CA ARG A 74 -0.28 7.67 3.04
C ARG A 74 -0.55 8.30 1.68
N GLU A 75 0.38 9.09 1.19
CA GLU A 75 0.39 9.61 -0.16
C GLU A 75 1.77 9.46 -0.81
N ASN A 76 1.81 9.45 -2.13
CA ASN A 76 3.03 9.48 -2.93
C ASN A 76 2.78 10.27 -4.22
N ARG A 77 3.70 10.21 -5.20
CA ARG A 77 3.54 10.91 -6.47
C ARG A 77 2.25 10.52 -7.22
N TYR A 78 1.83 9.24 -7.14
CA TYR A 78 0.70 8.67 -7.88
C TYR A 78 -0.58 8.56 -7.08
N VAL A 79 -0.52 8.78 -5.77
CA VAL A 79 -1.67 8.71 -4.85
C VAL A 79 -1.65 9.95 -3.98
N LYS A 80 -2.66 10.81 -4.13
CA LYS A 80 -2.77 12.09 -3.42
C LYS A 80 -3.98 12.11 -2.51
N CYS A 81 -3.80 12.50 -1.27
CA CYS A 81 -4.91 12.78 -0.37
C CYS A 81 -5.46 14.18 -0.66
N THR A 82 -6.70 14.24 -1.12
CA THR A 82 -7.35 15.48 -1.58
C THR A 82 -8.32 16.06 -0.57
N HIS A 83 -8.86 15.21 0.31
CA HIS A 83 -9.81 15.64 1.34
C HIS A 83 -9.61 14.87 2.63
N ILE A 84 -9.69 15.58 3.77
CA ILE A 84 -9.78 15.00 5.11
C ILE A 84 -10.80 15.80 5.90
N SER A 85 -11.70 15.10 6.57
CA SER A 85 -12.63 15.68 7.55
C SER A 85 -12.80 14.73 8.73
N GLY A 86 -13.17 15.27 9.88
CA GLY A 86 -13.41 14.47 11.07
C GLY A 86 -14.13 15.24 12.15
N LYS A 87 -14.72 14.53 13.10
CA LYS A 87 -15.39 15.08 14.28
C LYS A 87 -15.29 14.12 15.45
N ILE A 88 -15.49 14.66 16.63
CA ILE A 88 -15.55 13.93 17.90
C ILE A 88 -16.92 14.20 18.49
N LEU A 89 -17.59 13.14 18.94
CA LEU A 89 -18.88 13.17 19.61
C LEU A 89 -18.72 12.65 21.03
N ASP A 90 -19.51 13.18 21.98
CA ASP A 90 -19.59 12.62 23.35
C ASP A 90 -20.37 11.30 23.39
N ALA A 91 -20.60 10.79 24.60
CA ALA A 91 -21.35 9.55 24.83
C ALA A 91 -22.82 9.65 24.36
N GLU A 92 -23.42 10.84 24.44
CA GLU A 92 -24.78 11.15 24.03
C GLU A 92 -24.92 11.47 22.54
N GLY A 93 -23.79 11.51 21.79
CA GLY A 93 -23.76 11.81 20.36
C GLY A 93 -23.69 13.31 20.04
N ASN A 94 -23.49 14.19 21.04
CA ASN A 94 -23.33 15.62 20.80
C ASN A 94 -21.93 15.93 20.27
N LEU A 95 -21.83 16.94 19.42
CA LEU A 95 -20.58 17.35 18.83
C LEU A 95 -19.66 18.05 19.86
N ILE A 96 -18.52 17.42 20.17
CA ILE A 96 -17.46 18.03 20.99
C ILE A 96 -16.59 18.94 20.11
N ARG A 97 -16.08 18.44 18.98
CA ARG A 97 -15.13 19.16 18.12
C ARG A 97 -15.13 18.63 16.68
N LYS A 98 -14.88 19.51 15.72
CA LYS A 98 -14.53 19.15 14.33
C LYS A 98 -13.03 19.25 14.13
N LEU A 99 -12.50 18.42 13.23
CA LEU A 99 -11.12 18.49 12.79
C LEU A 99 -10.90 19.80 12.02
N GLY A 100 -9.96 20.61 12.49
CA GLY A 100 -9.55 21.85 11.83
C GLY A 100 -8.42 21.62 10.82
N LYS A 101 -8.21 22.55 9.90
CA LYS A 101 -7.10 22.47 8.93
C LYS A 101 -5.72 22.40 9.61
N GLY A 102 -5.54 23.04 10.76
CA GLY A 102 -4.31 23.04 11.54
C GLY A 102 -4.04 21.73 12.30
N ASP A 103 -5.03 20.85 12.44
CA ASP A 103 -4.88 19.56 13.12
C ASP A 103 -4.22 18.52 12.22
N VAL A 104 -4.22 18.72 10.90
CA VAL A 104 -3.64 17.78 9.93
C VAL A 104 -2.18 18.16 9.68
N ARG A 105 -1.27 17.27 10.06
CA ARG A 105 0.17 17.43 9.89
C ARG A 105 0.65 16.64 8.68
N LYS A 106 1.48 17.26 7.84
CA LYS A 106 2.17 16.58 6.73
C LYS A 106 3.56 16.19 7.18
N ASN A 107 3.77 14.90 7.37
CA ASN A 107 5.04 14.35 7.77
C ASN A 107 5.68 13.60 6.60
N PRO A 108 6.92 13.94 6.19
CA PRO A 108 7.67 13.06 5.32
C PRO A 108 8.00 11.76 6.08
N TYR A 109 7.96 10.65 5.36
CA TYR A 109 8.38 9.37 5.91
C TYR A 109 9.80 9.07 5.41
N PHE A 110 10.78 9.08 6.30
CA PHE A 110 12.17 8.75 5.96
C PHE A 110 12.66 7.62 6.86
N PRO A 111 12.62 6.36 6.39
CA PRO A 111 13.46 5.32 6.98
C PRO A 111 14.93 5.69 6.88
N GLU A 112 15.75 5.33 7.84
CA GLU A 112 17.17 5.72 7.93
C GLU A 112 18.02 5.39 6.69
N TYR A 113 17.61 4.37 5.91
CA TYR A 113 18.29 3.92 4.69
C TYR A 113 17.79 4.59 3.40
N ILE A 114 16.75 5.44 3.48
CA ILE A 114 16.20 6.16 2.32
C ILE A 114 16.60 7.62 2.37
N LEU A 115 17.35 8.08 1.39
CA LEU A 115 17.77 9.47 1.29
C LEU A 115 16.65 10.38 0.77
N TYR A 116 15.93 9.93 -0.26
CA TYR A 116 14.80 10.66 -0.85
C TYR A 116 13.70 9.69 -1.28
N GLN A 117 12.45 10.01 -0.96
CA GLN A 117 11.27 9.30 -1.47
C GLN A 117 10.05 10.23 -1.61
N ASP A 118 9.10 9.80 -2.42
CA ASP A 118 7.83 10.52 -2.63
C ASP A 118 6.80 10.28 -1.51
N THR A 119 7.01 9.27 -0.69
CA THR A 119 6.02 8.88 0.34
C THR A 119 5.96 9.92 1.45
N LYS A 120 4.74 10.37 1.74
CA LYS A 120 4.40 11.29 2.82
C LYS A 120 3.17 10.77 3.54
N TYR A 121 2.93 11.30 4.73
CA TYR A 121 1.71 11.03 5.47
C TYR A 121 1.02 12.35 5.84
N GLN A 122 -0.28 12.40 5.65
CA GLN A 122 -1.15 13.37 6.30
C GLN A 122 -1.70 12.70 7.57
N ALA A 123 -1.25 13.15 8.73
CA ALA A 123 -1.60 12.56 10.02
C ALA A 123 -2.42 13.52 10.87
N PHE A 124 -3.40 13.00 11.57
CA PHE A 124 -4.23 13.72 12.51
C PHE A 124 -4.66 12.85 13.68
N GLU A 125 -5.05 13.47 14.79
CA GLU A 125 -5.53 12.80 15.99
C GLU A 125 -6.89 13.37 16.40
N LEU A 126 -7.87 12.48 16.60
CA LEU A 126 -9.18 12.77 17.14
C LEU A 126 -9.25 12.21 18.57
N LYS A 127 -9.18 13.09 19.58
CA LYS A 127 -9.19 12.70 20.99
C LYS A 127 -10.07 13.59 21.84
N ALA A 128 -10.71 13.02 22.85
CA ALA A 128 -11.43 13.70 23.92
C ALA A 128 -10.80 13.41 25.28
N SER A 129 -11.19 14.19 26.30
CA SER A 129 -10.69 14.03 27.68
C SER A 129 -11.47 12.99 28.48
N THR A 130 -12.74 12.81 28.12
CA THR A 130 -13.69 11.91 28.80
C THR A 130 -14.03 10.72 27.92
N PHE A 131 -14.33 9.58 28.53
CA PHE A 131 -14.76 8.35 27.89
C PHE A 131 -16.18 7.96 28.33
N PRO A 132 -16.95 7.23 27.49
CA PRO A 132 -16.63 6.94 26.09
C PRO A 132 -16.82 8.17 25.18
N TYR A 133 -16.18 8.15 24.02
CA TYR A 133 -16.43 9.13 22.96
C TYR A 133 -16.35 8.46 21.58
N THR A 134 -16.97 9.08 20.60
CA THR A 134 -16.96 8.56 19.23
C THR A 134 -16.16 9.48 18.31
N VAL A 135 -15.30 8.88 17.49
CA VAL A 135 -14.61 9.58 16.40
C VAL A 135 -15.19 9.16 15.07
N GLU A 136 -15.46 10.14 14.23
CA GLU A 136 -15.90 9.91 12.86
C GLU A 136 -14.99 10.68 11.91
N TYR A 137 -14.46 10.02 10.89
CA TYR A 137 -13.62 10.67 9.89
C TYR A 137 -13.85 10.13 8.49
N THR A 138 -13.57 11.00 7.52
CA THR A 138 -13.55 10.66 6.10
C THR A 138 -12.28 11.21 5.48
N TYR A 139 -11.68 10.43 4.57
CA TYR A 139 -10.67 10.97 3.67
C TYR A 139 -10.88 10.47 2.25
N GLU A 140 -10.37 11.24 1.29
CA GLU A 140 -10.40 10.91 -0.13
C GLU A 140 -8.99 10.96 -0.71
N GLN A 141 -8.71 10.01 -1.61
CA GLN A 141 -7.45 9.94 -2.34
C GLN A 141 -7.72 9.81 -3.83
N GLU A 142 -6.95 10.53 -4.62
CA GLU A 142 -6.92 10.40 -6.08
C GLU A 142 -5.73 9.52 -6.48
N TYR A 143 -6.00 8.57 -7.36
CA TYR A 143 -5.04 7.62 -7.90
C TYR A 143 -4.78 7.94 -9.37
N GLU A 144 -3.51 8.17 -9.71
CA GLU A 144 -3.04 8.34 -11.09
C GLU A 144 -2.47 7.03 -11.67
N SER A 145 -2.53 5.93 -10.91
CA SER A 145 -2.18 4.59 -11.35
C SER A 145 -2.94 3.54 -10.55
N LEU A 146 -3.62 2.63 -11.25
CA LEU A 146 -4.31 1.48 -10.66
C LEU A 146 -3.33 0.41 -10.13
N PHE A 147 -2.04 0.53 -10.43
CA PHE A 147 -0.98 -0.26 -9.80
C PHE A 147 -1.04 -0.19 -8.27
N PHE A 148 -1.44 0.95 -7.70
CA PHE A 148 -1.53 1.19 -6.26
C PHE A 148 -2.92 0.91 -5.67
N TRP A 149 -3.73 0.07 -6.31
CA TRP A 149 -5.07 -0.27 -5.83
C TRP A 149 -5.03 -0.77 -4.38
N PRO A 150 -5.74 -0.13 -3.42
CA PRO A 150 -5.67 -0.52 -2.02
C PRO A 150 -6.39 -1.84 -1.76
N SER A 151 -5.79 -2.73 -1.01
CA SER A 151 -6.47 -3.91 -0.47
C SER A 151 -7.47 -3.53 0.63
N TRP A 152 -8.47 -4.37 0.85
CA TRP A 152 -9.42 -4.25 1.95
C TRP A 152 -9.08 -5.22 3.08
N SER A 153 -8.90 -4.68 4.29
CA SER A 153 -8.70 -5.45 5.53
C SER A 153 -9.83 -5.12 6.50
N PRO A 154 -10.90 -5.92 6.52
CA PRO A 154 -12.08 -5.65 7.34
C PRO A 154 -11.88 -5.89 8.83
N GLN A 155 -10.92 -6.72 9.22
CA GLN A 155 -10.65 -7.13 10.59
C GLN A 155 -9.67 -6.18 11.28
N ALA A 156 -9.88 -5.92 12.56
CA ALA A 156 -8.99 -5.17 13.45
C ALA A 156 -8.67 -5.98 14.73
N ASP A 157 -7.85 -5.43 15.60
CA ASP A 157 -7.57 -5.94 16.94
C ASP A 157 -8.67 -5.57 17.97
N VAL A 158 -9.74 -4.93 17.51
CA VAL A 158 -10.99 -4.66 18.24
C VAL A 158 -12.18 -5.14 17.42
N PRO A 159 -13.37 -5.31 18.04
CA PRO A 159 -14.58 -5.67 17.31
C PRO A 159 -14.88 -4.68 16.18
N VAL A 160 -15.34 -5.19 15.03
CA VAL A 160 -15.82 -4.39 13.90
C VAL A 160 -17.25 -4.77 13.61
N LEU A 161 -18.20 -3.85 13.82
CA LEU A 161 -19.62 -4.15 13.61
C LEU A 161 -19.97 -4.26 12.14
N GLN A 162 -19.44 -3.33 11.32
CA GLN A 162 -19.63 -3.38 9.88
C GLN A 162 -18.39 -2.86 9.14
N SER A 163 -17.93 -3.64 8.18
CA SER A 163 -16.94 -3.20 7.21
C SER A 163 -17.39 -3.50 5.79
N THR A 164 -17.20 -2.54 4.88
CA THR A 164 -17.58 -2.68 3.47
C THR A 164 -16.47 -2.21 2.55
N TYR A 165 -16.39 -2.85 1.38
CA TYR A 165 -15.59 -2.37 0.26
C TYR A 165 -16.44 -2.36 -1.00
N THR A 166 -16.48 -1.22 -1.66
CA THR A 166 -17.27 -1.04 -2.88
C THR A 166 -16.36 -0.65 -4.04
N VAL A 167 -16.45 -1.36 -5.14
CA VAL A 167 -15.83 -0.98 -6.42
C VAL A 167 -16.90 -0.46 -7.34
N VAL A 168 -16.72 0.75 -7.86
CA VAL A 168 -17.64 1.39 -8.84
C VAL A 168 -16.90 1.58 -10.16
N GLY A 169 -17.56 1.32 -11.28
CA GLY A 169 -16.97 1.42 -12.62
C GLY A 169 -16.07 0.23 -12.96
N HIS A 170 -16.29 -0.93 -12.33
CA HIS A 170 -15.50 -2.14 -12.57
C HIS A 170 -15.65 -2.68 -14.01
N ASP A 171 -16.70 -2.29 -14.70
CA ASP A 171 -16.97 -2.59 -16.12
C ASP A 171 -16.02 -1.88 -17.10
N LYS A 172 -15.24 -0.91 -16.62
CA LYS A 172 -14.31 -0.14 -17.45
C LYS A 172 -12.94 -0.78 -17.62
N ILE A 173 -12.62 -1.75 -16.76
CA ILE A 173 -11.31 -2.42 -16.74
C ILE A 173 -11.45 -3.87 -16.31
N ASP A 174 -10.54 -4.72 -16.77
CA ASP A 174 -10.38 -6.08 -16.25
C ASP A 174 -9.50 -6.05 -14.99
N TYR A 175 -9.97 -6.71 -13.93
CA TYR A 175 -9.22 -6.89 -12.71
C TYR A 175 -9.52 -8.25 -12.06
N ARG A 176 -8.64 -8.66 -11.18
CA ARG A 176 -8.77 -9.89 -10.40
C ARG A 176 -8.81 -9.57 -8.92
N THR A 177 -9.38 -10.47 -8.15
CA THR A 177 -9.39 -10.40 -6.68
C THR A 177 -8.80 -11.67 -6.10
N HIS A 178 -8.16 -11.56 -4.93
CA HIS A 178 -7.69 -12.70 -4.15
C HIS A 178 -8.01 -12.45 -2.68
N ALA A 179 -8.67 -13.42 -2.05
CA ALA A 179 -9.07 -13.33 -0.65
C ALA A 179 -8.16 -14.19 0.22
N VAL A 180 -7.71 -13.62 1.34
CA VAL A 180 -7.05 -14.32 2.44
C VAL A 180 -8.00 -14.32 3.64
N GLY A 181 -8.22 -15.48 4.25
CA GLY A 181 -9.21 -15.65 5.32
C GLY A 181 -10.64 -15.76 4.79
N LEU A 182 -11.60 -15.64 5.71
CA LEU A 182 -13.03 -15.81 5.42
C LEU A 182 -13.62 -14.53 4.83
N ILE A 183 -13.43 -14.30 3.54
CA ILE A 183 -14.09 -13.23 2.80
C ILE A 183 -14.98 -13.87 1.76
N GLU A 184 -16.28 -13.70 1.93
CA GLU A 184 -17.29 -14.23 1.03
C GLU A 184 -17.33 -13.46 -0.32
N PRO A 185 -17.98 -14.03 -1.34
CA PRO A 185 -18.27 -13.32 -2.59
C PRO A 185 -18.95 -11.97 -2.36
N PRO A 186 -18.96 -11.06 -3.34
CA PRO A 186 -19.61 -9.76 -3.19
C PRO A 186 -21.11 -9.92 -2.92
N VAL A 187 -21.61 -9.19 -1.90
CA VAL A 187 -23.05 -9.18 -1.54
C VAL A 187 -23.93 -8.41 -2.53
N MET A 188 -23.31 -7.61 -3.39
CA MET A 188 -23.97 -6.90 -4.48
C MET A 188 -23.07 -6.93 -5.72
N GLU A 189 -23.61 -7.40 -6.81
CA GLU A 189 -23.00 -7.31 -8.13
C GLU A 189 -24.01 -6.77 -9.14
N LYS A 190 -23.69 -5.58 -9.68
CA LYS A 190 -24.43 -4.91 -10.77
C LYS A 190 -23.44 -4.56 -11.86
N ALA A 191 -23.90 -4.20 -13.06
CA ALA A 191 -23.08 -3.93 -14.23
C ALA A 191 -21.85 -3.02 -13.96
N SER A 192 -21.97 -2.02 -13.07
CA SER A 192 -20.89 -1.09 -12.76
C SER A 192 -20.52 -1.02 -11.29
N LYS A 193 -21.08 -1.87 -10.40
CA LYS A 193 -20.87 -1.82 -8.95
C LYS A 193 -20.76 -3.19 -8.33
N ARG A 194 -19.68 -3.45 -7.59
CA ARG A 194 -19.50 -4.62 -6.72
C ARG A 194 -19.28 -4.17 -5.28
N LYS A 195 -19.95 -4.84 -4.34
CA LYS A 195 -19.80 -4.54 -2.90
C LYS A 195 -19.57 -5.81 -2.11
N TRP A 196 -18.55 -5.80 -1.29
CA TRP A 196 -18.29 -6.78 -0.22
C TRP A 196 -18.70 -6.16 1.12
N GLN A 197 -19.21 -6.99 2.00
CA GLN A 197 -19.65 -6.57 3.34
C GLN A 197 -19.45 -7.70 4.33
N LEU A 198 -18.86 -7.37 5.48
CA LEU A 198 -18.81 -8.22 6.65
C LEU A 198 -19.36 -7.46 7.85
N THR A 199 -20.03 -8.18 8.73
CA THR A 199 -20.63 -7.66 9.96
C THR A 199 -20.20 -8.50 11.16
N HIS A 200 -20.19 -7.91 12.37
CA HIS A 200 -19.87 -8.57 13.63
C HIS A 200 -18.53 -9.34 13.59
N ILE A 201 -17.50 -8.68 13.06
CA ILE A 201 -16.18 -9.27 12.89
C ILE A 201 -15.48 -9.29 14.25
N LYS A 202 -15.10 -10.48 14.70
CA LYS A 202 -14.36 -10.66 15.94
C LYS A 202 -12.97 -10.01 15.86
N PRO A 203 -12.48 -9.46 17.00
CA PRO A 203 -11.12 -8.95 17.04
C PRO A 203 -10.13 -10.07 16.73
N ARG A 204 -9.03 -9.68 16.10
CA ARG A 204 -7.90 -10.58 15.94
C ARG A 204 -7.11 -10.61 17.24
N ALA A 205 -7.02 -11.78 17.85
CA ALA A 205 -6.14 -11.97 18.99
C ALA A 205 -4.67 -11.81 18.56
N SER A 206 -3.89 -11.08 19.35
CA SER A 206 -2.44 -11.02 19.18
C SER A 206 -1.79 -12.08 20.06
N GLU A 207 -1.04 -12.99 19.47
CA GLU A 207 -0.34 -14.06 20.16
C GLU A 207 1.17 -13.92 19.99
N ARG A 208 1.92 -14.35 21.00
CA ARG A 208 3.38 -14.38 20.92
C ARG A 208 3.83 -15.34 19.82
N SER A 209 4.72 -14.90 18.95
CA SER A 209 5.28 -15.71 17.83
C SER A 209 4.25 -16.09 16.75
N MET A 210 3.14 -15.38 16.64
CA MET A 210 2.20 -15.59 15.54
C MET A 210 2.86 -15.27 14.18
N PRO A 211 2.38 -15.85 13.08
CA PRO A 211 2.84 -15.49 11.74
C PRO A 211 2.65 -14.00 11.44
N PRO A 212 3.39 -13.44 10.47
CA PRO A 212 3.18 -12.07 10.03
C PRO A 212 1.72 -11.80 9.67
N GLU A 213 1.24 -10.58 9.96
CA GLU A 213 -0.17 -10.18 9.81
C GLU A 213 -0.74 -10.46 8.41
N ASP A 214 0.05 -10.28 7.37
CA ASP A 214 -0.33 -10.50 5.98
C ASP A 214 -0.72 -11.95 5.66
N ARG A 215 -0.31 -12.92 6.49
CA ARG A 215 -0.66 -14.34 6.31
C ARG A 215 -1.95 -14.76 6.99
N ILE A 216 -2.38 -14.02 7.99
CA ILE A 216 -3.47 -14.42 8.89
C ILE A 216 -4.61 -13.41 8.94
N GLN A 217 -4.35 -12.16 8.54
CA GLN A 217 -5.36 -11.12 8.52
C GLN A 217 -6.33 -11.35 7.35
N MET A 218 -7.63 -11.26 7.61
CA MET A 218 -8.62 -11.20 6.53
C MET A 218 -8.28 -10.04 5.60
N ARG A 219 -8.06 -10.36 4.32
CA ARG A 219 -7.71 -9.34 3.32
C ARG A 219 -8.21 -9.71 1.95
N LEU A 220 -8.80 -8.74 1.26
CA LEU A 220 -9.16 -8.83 -0.14
C LEU A 220 -8.20 -7.97 -0.95
N PHE A 221 -7.46 -8.61 -1.83
CA PHE A 221 -6.55 -7.96 -2.76
C PHE A 221 -7.25 -7.70 -4.09
N PHE A 222 -6.84 -6.64 -4.74
CA PHE A 222 -7.29 -6.23 -6.06
C PHE A 222 -6.08 -6.03 -6.96
N ALA A 223 -6.11 -6.57 -8.17
CA ALA A 223 -5.07 -6.39 -9.15
C ALA A 223 -5.69 -6.11 -10.53
N PRO A 224 -5.47 -4.92 -11.11
CA PRO A 224 -5.87 -4.65 -12.48
C PRO A 224 -5.09 -5.55 -13.42
N VAL A 225 -5.73 -6.07 -14.48
CA VAL A 225 -5.01 -6.86 -15.49
C VAL A 225 -3.99 -6.01 -16.21
N ALA A 226 -4.32 -4.75 -16.50
CA ALA A 226 -3.42 -3.77 -17.10
C ALA A 226 -3.28 -2.54 -16.20
N PHE A 227 -2.07 -2.01 -16.09
CA PHE A 227 -1.78 -0.79 -15.35
C PHE A 227 -0.75 0.08 -16.10
N GLU A 228 -0.55 1.29 -15.62
CA GLU A 228 0.51 2.18 -16.08
C GLU A 228 1.08 2.95 -14.90
N ILE A 229 2.40 3.02 -14.77
CA ILE A 229 3.10 3.86 -13.80
C ILE A 229 3.88 4.93 -14.57
N GLY A 230 3.49 6.19 -14.42
CA GLY A 230 4.04 7.27 -15.23
C GLY A 230 3.71 7.04 -16.71
N LYS A 231 4.70 6.68 -17.52
CA LYS A 231 4.56 6.33 -18.96
C LYS A 231 4.90 4.86 -19.23
N SER A 232 5.03 4.04 -18.19
CA SER A 232 5.40 2.63 -18.30
C SER A 232 4.16 1.74 -18.16
N PRO A 233 3.63 1.19 -19.27
CA PRO A 233 2.52 0.25 -19.23
C PRO A 233 3.00 -1.11 -18.74
N GLY A 234 2.18 -1.79 -17.95
CA GLY A 234 2.46 -3.12 -17.42
C GLY A 234 1.19 -3.95 -17.23
N SER A 235 1.36 -5.17 -16.80
CA SER A 235 0.26 -6.10 -16.58
C SER A 235 0.49 -6.99 -15.36
N PHE A 236 -0.57 -7.22 -14.58
CA PHE A 236 -0.64 -8.24 -13.53
C PHE A 236 -1.32 -9.53 -14.00
N ALA A 237 -1.53 -9.75 -15.30
CA ALA A 237 -2.17 -10.96 -15.81
C ALA A 237 -1.42 -12.24 -15.40
N SER A 238 -0.09 -12.19 -15.33
CA SER A 238 0.79 -13.28 -14.88
C SER A 238 2.10 -12.73 -14.31
N TRP A 239 2.86 -13.56 -13.59
CA TRP A 239 4.21 -13.19 -13.16
C TRP A 239 5.16 -12.99 -14.35
N ASP A 240 4.96 -13.69 -15.47
CA ASP A 240 5.70 -13.43 -16.71
C ASP A 240 5.43 -12.05 -17.27
N ALA A 241 4.19 -11.58 -17.18
CA ALA A 241 3.83 -10.23 -17.59
C ALA A 241 4.49 -9.17 -16.69
N VAL A 242 4.55 -9.41 -15.38
CA VAL A 242 5.27 -8.55 -14.42
C VAL A 242 6.77 -8.56 -14.71
N ALA A 243 7.36 -9.73 -14.97
CA ALA A 243 8.78 -9.84 -15.33
C ALA A 243 9.11 -9.12 -16.64
N LYS A 244 8.26 -9.24 -17.65
CA LYS A 244 8.41 -8.49 -18.92
C LYS A 244 8.35 -6.99 -18.70
N TRP A 245 7.38 -6.51 -17.90
CA TRP A 245 7.29 -5.11 -17.56
C TRP A 245 8.57 -4.60 -16.87
N TYR A 246 9.07 -5.34 -15.87
CA TYR A 246 10.31 -4.98 -15.18
C TYR A 246 11.52 -5.03 -16.13
N GLY A 247 11.56 -6.03 -17.04
CA GLY A 247 12.59 -6.13 -18.06
C GLY A 247 12.67 -4.88 -18.94
N VAL A 248 11.51 -4.32 -19.33
CA VAL A 248 11.46 -3.05 -20.08
C VAL A 248 12.00 -1.87 -19.26
N LEU A 249 11.72 -1.81 -17.96
CA LEU A 249 12.28 -0.78 -17.07
C LEU A 249 13.81 -0.88 -16.91
N ALA A 250 14.34 -2.08 -16.98
CA ALA A 250 15.76 -2.37 -16.81
C ALA A 250 16.54 -2.42 -18.14
N ASP A 251 15.84 -2.31 -19.28
CA ASP A 251 16.47 -2.34 -20.60
C ASP A 251 17.45 -1.18 -20.78
N GLY A 252 18.61 -1.46 -21.42
CA GLY A 252 19.69 -0.48 -21.56
C GLY A 252 20.37 -0.05 -20.27
N ARG A 253 20.09 -0.74 -19.12
CA ARG A 253 20.67 -0.38 -17.81
C ARG A 253 21.90 -1.20 -17.44
N TYR A 254 22.25 -2.22 -18.23
CA TYR A 254 23.34 -3.16 -17.96
C TYR A 254 24.66 -2.80 -18.63
N ASP A 255 24.70 -1.71 -19.39
CA ASP A 255 25.91 -1.30 -20.11
C ASP A 255 26.96 -0.80 -19.13
N LEU A 256 28.22 -1.26 -19.31
CA LEU A 256 29.37 -0.82 -18.56
C LEU A 256 30.30 -0.02 -19.46
N PRO A 257 30.90 1.08 -18.98
CA PRO A 257 31.96 1.76 -19.71
C PRO A 257 33.21 0.85 -19.81
N GLN A 258 34.03 1.06 -20.85
CA GLN A 258 35.21 0.25 -21.11
C GLN A 258 36.13 0.08 -19.90
N ALA A 259 36.34 1.15 -19.15
CA ALA A 259 37.14 1.15 -17.93
C ALA A 259 36.57 0.19 -16.84
N ALA A 260 35.26 0.08 -16.74
CA ALA A 260 34.62 -0.86 -15.82
C ALA A 260 34.78 -2.31 -16.29
N VAL A 261 34.64 -2.56 -17.60
CA VAL A 261 34.87 -3.89 -18.20
C VAL A 261 36.29 -4.36 -17.97
N GLU A 262 37.29 -3.50 -18.20
CA GLU A 262 38.71 -3.81 -17.96
C GLU A 262 38.97 -4.10 -16.48
N LYS A 263 38.42 -3.27 -15.58
CA LYS A 263 38.51 -3.49 -14.12
C LYS A 263 37.92 -4.84 -13.71
N VAL A 264 36.74 -5.19 -14.22
CA VAL A 264 36.09 -6.47 -13.94
C VAL A 264 36.94 -7.64 -14.43
N ARG A 265 37.46 -7.60 -15.64
CA ARG A 265 38.33 -8.63 -16.21
C ARG A 265 39.62 -8.83 -15.40
N THR A 266 40.24 -7.73 -14.97
CA THR A 266 41.45 -7.78 -14.12
C THR A 266 41.15 -8.43 -12.77
N LEU A 267 40.01 -8.07 -12.15
CA LEU A 267 39.63 -8.62 -10.83
C LEU A 267 39.45 -10.14 -10.86
N VAL A 268 38.94 -10.70 -11.97
CA VAL A 268 38.62 -12.12 -12.07
C VAL A 268 39.67 -12.92 -12.87
N SER A 269 40.80 -12.31 -13.26
CA SER A 269 41.81 -12.95 -14.16
C SER A 269 42.37 -14.27 -13.61
N GLU A 270 42.50 -14.39 -12.30
CA GLU A 270 43.01 -15.61 -11.65
C GLU A 270 41.91 -16.54 -11.12
N ALA A 271 40.64 -16.20 -11.33
CA ALA A 271 39.54 -17.02 -10.86
C ALA A 271 39.40 -18.31 -11.68
N SER A 272 39.48 -19.46 -10.98
CA SER A 272 39.43 -20.79 -11.59
C SER A 272 37.99 -21.29 -11.87
N SER A 273 36.96 -20.59 -11.39
CA SER A 273 35.56 -21.00 -11.54
C SER A 273 34.62 -19.80 -11.57
N ASP A 274 33.42 -19.96 -12.15
CA ASP A 274 32.38 -18.93 -12.14
C ASP A 274 31.96 -18.56 -10.72
N ARG A 275 31.94 -19.51 -9.80
CA ARG A 275 31.69 -19.27 -8.39
C ARG A 275 32.71 -18.28 -7.79
N GLN A 276 33.99 -18.50 -8.02
CA GLN A 276 35.04 -17.59 -7.59
C GLN A 276 34.87 -16.18 -8.20
N LYS A 277 34.55 -16.09 -9.49
CA LYS A 277 34.27 -14.81 -10.14
C LYS A 277 33.11 -14.07 -9.45
N VAL A 278 31.99 -14.77 -9.17
CA VAL A 278 30.85 -14.20 -8.45
C VAL A 278 31.26 -13.69 -7.07
N GLU A 279 32.01 -14.47 -6.30
CA GLU A 279 32.47 -14.09 -4.94
C GLU A 279 33.37 -12.84 -4.98
N ILE A 280 34.33 -12.78 -5.92
CA ILE A 280 35.23 -11.63 -6.10
C ILE A 280 34.45 -10.37 -6.47
N LEU A 281 33.53 -10.47 -7.45
CA LEU A 281 32.74 -9.34 -7.91
C LEU A 281 31.75 -8.86 -6.84
N TYR A 282 31.18 -9.80 -6.08
CA TYR A 282 30.31 -9.43 -4.98
C TYR A 282 31.05 -8.69 -3.84
N ARG A 283 32.25 -9.13 -3.47
CA ARG A 283 33.12 -8.41 -2.53
C ARG A 283 33.48 -7.03 -3.07
N TYR A 284 33.87 -6.94 -4.35
CA TYR A 284 34.16 -5.65 -4.98
C TYR A 284 32.96 -4.73 -4.91
N LEU A 285 31.73 -5.22 -5.17
CA LEU A 285 30.52 -4.44 -5.02
C LEU A 285 30.38 -3.92 -3.57
N GLN A 286 30.51 -4.79 -2.56
CA GLN A 286 30.39 -4.43 -1.15
C GLN A 286 31.43 -3.38 -0.71
N ASP A 287 32.67 -3.54 -1.13
CA ASP A 287 33.78 -2.68 -0.70
C ASP A 287 33.78 -1.29 -1.39
N HIS A 288 33.16 -1.20 -2.58
CA HIS A 288 33.26 -0.01 -3.43
C HIS A 288 31.94 0.72 -3.65
N THR A 289 30.85 0.26 -3.06
CA THR A 289 29.56 0.92 -3.17
C THR A 289 28.88 1.10 -1.81
N ARG A 290 27.99 2.08 -1.72
CA ARG A 290 27.14 2.32 -0.55
C ARG A 290 25.67 2.07 -0.90
N TYR A 291 24.95 1.47 0.04
CA TYR A 291 23.51 1.38 -0.09
C TYR A 291 22.87 2.73 0.22
N VAL A 292 22.26 3.35 -0.78
CA VAL A 292 21.51 4.61 -0.66
C VAL A 292 20.28 4.54 -1.53
N ALA A 293 19.10 4.62 -0.95
CA ALA A 293 17.85 4.58 -1.69
C ALA A 293 17.39 5.98 -2.09
N ILE A 294 17.07 6.14 -3.40
CA ILE A 294 16.41 7.32 -3.97
C ILE A 294 15.19 6.83 -4.74
N GLU A 295 14.02 6.90 -4.09
CA GLU A 295 12.77 6.29 -4.59
C GLU A 295 11.79 7.39 -5.06
N LEU A 296 12.10 8.09 -6.15
CA LEU A 296 11.28 9.16 -6.69
C LEU A 296 10.53 8.70 -7.95
N GLY A 297 9.19 8.68 -7.89
CA GLY A 297 8.34 8.32 -9.00
C GLY A 297 8.65 6.93 -9.55
N ILE A 298 8.90 6.82 -10.87
CA ILE A 298 9.27 5.55 -11.51
C ILE A 298 10.62 5.02 -11.01
N GLY A 299 11.48 5.88 -10.46
CA GLY A 299 12.76 5.48 -9.87
C GLY A 299 12.64 4.57 -8.65
N ALA A 300 11.45 4.45 -8.04
CA ALA A 300 11.17 3.40 -7.05
C ALA A 300 11.21 1.98 -7.67
N TRP A 301 11.05 1.85 -9.00
CA TRP A 301 11.00 0.58 -9.73
C TRP A 301 12.11 0.47 -10.79
N GLN A 302 12.37 1.55 -11.52
CA GLN A 302 13.41 1.58 -12.54
C GLN A 302 14.79 1.75 -11.91
N PRO A 303 15.74 0.83 -12.19
CA PRO A 303 17.11 0.95 -11.67
C PRO A 303 17.88 2.07 -12.37
N TYR A 304 18.87 2.65 -11.68
CA TYR A 304 19.94 3.38 -12.32
C TYR A 304 20.78 2.44 -13.19
N SER A 305 21.45 3.00 -14.23
CA SER A 305 22.33 2.19 -15.07
C SER A 305 23.58 1.70 -14.31
N ALA A 306 24.12 0.57 -14.73
CA ALA A 306 25.36 0.02 -14.20
C ALA A 306 26.52 1.01 -14.33
N GLU A 307 26.60 1.77 -15.43
CA GLU A 307 27.57 2.86 -15.62
C GLU A 307 27.42 3.94 -14.53
N TRP A 308 26.16 4.32 -14.25
CA TRP A 308 25.89 5.34 -13.22
C TRP A 308 26.36 4.89 -11.84
N VAL A 309 26.07 3.63 -11.46
CA VAL A 309 26.53 3.04 -10.18
C VAL A 309 28.05 2.94 -10.14
N PHE A 310 28.69 2.51 -11.21
CA PHE A 310 30.15 2.45 -11.32
C PHE A 310 30.79 3.83 -11.06
N LYS A 311 30.22 4.91 -11.61
CA LYS A 311 30.72 6.27 -11.47
C LYS A 311 30.45 6.83 -10.07
N ASN A 312 29.22 6.70 -9.57
CA ASN A 312 28.78 7.39 -8.35
C ASN A 312 29.00 6.57 -7.05
N LYS A 313 29.24 5.27 -7.16
CA LYS A 313 29.56 4.36 -6.04
C LYS A 313 28.46 4.23 -5.00
N TYR A 314 27.20 4.40 -5.39
CA TYR A 314 26.04 4.13 -4.55
C TYR A 314 24.79 3.76 -5.36
N GLY A 315 23.80 3.21 -4.68
CA GLY A 315 22.49 2.84 -5.20
C GLY A 315 21.71 2.01 -4.21
N ASP A 316 20.46 1.75 -4.49
CA ASP A 316 19.65 0.84 -3.70
C ASP A 316 19.70 -0.61 -4.20
N CYS A 317 18.84 -1.50 -3.66
CA CYS A 317 18.86 -2.93 -3.99
C CYS A 317 18.75 -3.21 -5.50
N LYS A 318 17.91 -2.48 -6.24
CA LYS A 318 17.74 -2.67 -7.69
C LYS A 318 18.93 -2.14 -8.49
N ASP A 319 19.51 -1.03 -8.05
CA ASP A 319 20.66 -0.38 -8.72
C ASP A 319 21.92 -1.23 -8.57
N LEU A 320 22.21 -1.66 -7.33
CA LEU A 320 23.36 -2.50 -7.02
C LEU A 320 23.23 -3.88 -7.67
N SER A 321 22.03 -4.46 -7.71
CA SER A 321 21.75 -5.71 -8.43
C SER A 321 21.97 -5.56 -9.94
N THR A 322 21.54 -4.45 -10.52
CA THR A 322 21.76 -4.14 -11.95
C THR A 322 23.25 -4.02 -12.25
N PHE A 323 24.02 -3.35 -11.40
CA PHE A 323 25.47 -3.28 -11.54
C PHE A 323 26.15 -4.65 -11.40
N MET A 324 25.72 -5.47 -10.43
CA MET A 324 26.25 -6.84 -10.27
C MET A 324 25.95 -7.70 -11.51
N VAL A 325 24.73 -7.66 -12.04
CA VAL A 325 24.35 -8.36 -13.28
C VAL A 325 25.23 -7.93 -14.45
N ALA A 326 25.50 -6.62 -14.57
CA ALA A 326 26.37 -6.10 -15.63
C ALA A 326 27.81 -6.59 -15.52
N MET A 327 28.38 -6.62 -14.29
CA MET A 327 29.72 -7.16 -14.05
C MET A 327 29.82 -8.65 -14.39
N LEU A 328 28.82 -9.44 -14.00
CA LEU A 328 28.76 -10.88 -14.32
C LEU A 328 28.68 -11.13 -15.82
N LYS A 329 27.84 -10.38 -16.54
CA LYS A 329 27.74 -10.45 -18.01
C LYS A 329 29.07 -10.11 -18.69
N ALA A 330 29.82 -9.13 -18.17
CA ALA A 330 31.14 -8.77 -18.69
C ALA A 330 32.19 -9.88 -18.54
N CYS A 331 31.96 -10.84 -17.65
CA CYS A 331 32.75 -12.05 -17.44
C CYS A 331 32.19 -13.29 -18.14
N GLY A 332 31.14 -13.17 -18.96
CA GLY A 332 30.48 -14.28 -19.65
C GLY A 332 29.52 -15.10 -18.77
N ILE A 333 29.18 -14.62 -17.57
CA ILE A 333 28.24 -15.30 -16.67
C ILE A 333 26.83 -14.74 -16.91
N SER A 334 25.89 -15.64 -17.27
CA SER A 334 24.47 -15.29 -17.41
C SER A 334 23.87 -14.98 -16.04
N ALA A 335 23.34 -13.76 -15.87
CA ALA A 335 22.71 -13.29 -14.64
C ALA A 335 21.49 -12.43 -14.95
N TYR A 336 20.49 -12.51 -14.06
CA TYR A 336 19.21 -11.83 -14.20
C TYR A 336 18.80 -11.19 -12.88
N PRO A 337 18.17 -10.00 -12.91
CA PRO A 337 17.58 -9.42 -11.70
C PRO A 337 16.33 -10.19 -11.30
N THR A 338 16.07 -10.28 -10.01
CA THR A 338 14.88 -10.93 -9.46
C THR A 338 14.17 -9.97 -8.51
N LEU A 339 12.87 -9.74 -8.75
CA LEU A 339 12.02 -9.02 -7.80
C LEU A 339 11.70 -9.93 -6.61
N ILE A 340 11.91 -9.45 -5.41
CA ILE A 340 11.63 -10.17 -4.17
C ILE A 340 10.71 -9.35 -3.26
N GLY A 341 9.83 -10.03 -2.53
CA GLY A 341 9.08 -9.43 -1.43
C GLY A 341 9.94 -9.28 -0.18
N MET A 342 9.91 -8.12 0.47
CA MET A 342 10.54 -7.97 1.78
C MET A 342 9.71 -8.68 2.85
N ARG A 343 10.35 -9.38 3.80
CA ARG A 343 9.67 -10.13 4.89
C ARG A 343 8.71 -9.28 5.70
N VAL A 344 9.03 -8.01 5.88
CA VAL A 344 8.19 -7.05 6.64
C VAL A 344 6.98 -6.53 5.88
N ARG A 345 6.89 -6.78 4.55
CA ARG A 345 5.78 -6.32 3.70
C ARG A 345 4.86 -7.43 3.23
N GLY A 346 5.09 -8.65 3.71
CA GLY A 346 4.27 -9.79 3.38
C GLY A 346 4.90 -10.77 2.41
N MET A 347 4.21 -11.90 2.22
CA MET A 347 4.63 -12.92 1.27
C MET A 347 4.04 -12.70 -0.10
N LEU A 348 4.84 -13.02 -1.10
CA LEU A 348 4.38 -13.14 -2.46
C LEU A 348 3.27 -14.21 -2.55
N ILE A 349 2.11 -13.83 -3.03
CA ILE A 349 1.02 -14.75 -3.32
C ILE A 349 1.27 -15.32 -4.72
N ARG A 350 1.78 -16.56 -4.79
CA ARG A 350 2.26 -17.16 -6.05
C ARG A 350 1.22 -17.18 -7.16
N GLU A 351 -0.03 -17.45 -6.81
CA GLU A 351 -1.18 -17.54 -7.72
C GLU A 351 -1.80 -16.18 -8.07
N PHE A 352 -1.36 -15.11 -7.40
CA PHE A 352 -1.97 -13.79 -7.56
C PHE A 352 -0.91 -12.70 -7.81
N PRO A 353 -0.47 -12.52 -9.07
CA PRO A 353 0.37 -11.38 -9.44
C PRO A 353 -0.29 -10.05 -9.08
N SER A 354 0.38 -9.26 -8.26
CA SER A 354 -0.07 -7.96 -7.76
C SER A 354 1.12 -7.13 -7.25
N ASN A 355 0.84 -5.89 -6.86
CA ASN A 355 1.79 -5.03 -6.15
C ASN A 355 1.66 -5.21 -4.65
#